data_37618030b4ff517baf3dcac37063ec3a
#
_entry.id   37618030b4ff517baf3dcac37063ec3a
#
_cell.length_a   1.000
_cell.length_b   1.000
_cell.length_c   1.000
_cell.angle_alpha   90.00
_cell.angle_beta   90.00
_cell.angle_gamma   90.00
#
_symmetry.space_group_name_H-M   'P 1'
#
loop_
_entity.id
_entity.type
_entity.pdbx_description
1 polymer ?
#
loop_
_entity_poly.entity_id
_entity_poly.type
_entity_poly.pdbx_seq_one_letter_code
_entity_poly.pdbx_strand_id
1 'polypeptide(L)'
;MDSFLLYALAAGLGIALLAGPLGRFVVWRKMAYFGDTLSHACLFGIALGILLQVDLTLAVVVCCLAMAMLLVIMSRNQQVATDTLLGILAHSALSLGLVTLSFMDNVRVDLMAYLFGDLLSVQPVDLLWIYGGGALVLLTLWRLWDPLLSMTISEELARVEGVRVDVLRCVLMLLIGLVIAVAMKFVGALIITSLLIIPAATARRFSQTPEQMAGFAALIGCLAVLGGLSLSWYQDTPAGPSVVVCATSMFILSQFKKA
;
A
#
# COMPACT_ATOMS: atom_id res chain seq x y z
N MET A 1 14.97 4.21 -25.40
CA MET A 1 14.02 4.26 -24.26
C MET A 1 14.42 5.43 -23.41
N ASP A 2 13.54 6.40 -23.26
CA ASP A 2 13.87 7.61 -22.55
C ASP A 2 14.12 7.30 -21.07
N SER A 3 15.11 7.95 -20.45
CA SER A 3 15.57 7.65 -19.10
C SER A 3 14.43 7.71 -18.05
N PHE A 4 13.44 8.58 -18.24
CA PHE A 4 12.28 8.70 -17.34
C PHE A 4 11.40 7.44 -17.33
N LEU A 5 11.22 6.78 -18.49
CA LEU A 5 10.44 5.54 -18.56
C LEU A 5 11.13 4.39 -17.83
N LEU A 6 12.48 4.35 -17.88
CA LEU A 6 13.25 3.36 -17.11
C LEU A 6 13.12 3.59 -15.60
N TYR A 7 13.13 4.84 -15.14
CA TYR A 7 12.93 5.15 -13.73
C TYR A 7 11.51 4.85 -13.27
N ALA A 8 10.51 5.19 -14.07
CA ALA A 8 9.11 4.84 -13.81
C ALA A 8 8.92 3.32 -13.69
N LEU A 9 9.50 2.57 -14.63
CA LEU A 9 9.45 1.11 -14.63
C LEU A 9 10.15 0.53 -13.40
N ALA A 10 11.37 1.00 -13.09
CA ALA A 10 12.10 0.54 -11.93
C ALA A 10 11.34 0.83 -10.63
N ALA A 11 10.77 2.03 -10.47
CA ALA A 11 9.96 2.38 -9.31
C ALA A 11 8.73 1.49 -9.17
N GLY A 12 7.96 1.33 -10.24
CA GLY A 12 6.77 0.47 -10.26
C GLY A 12 7.09 -0.99 -9.94
N LEU A 13 8.16 -1.55 -10.52
CA LEU A 13 8.61 -2.91 -10.23
C LEU A 13 9.08 -3.05 -8.77
N GLY A 14 9.85 -2.09 -8.26
CA GLY A 14 10.28 -2.09 -6.86
C GLY A 14 9.09 -2.11 -5.90
N ILE A 15 8.09 -1.27 -6.14
CA ILE A 15 6.87 -1.22 -5.33
C ILE A 15 6.04 -2.51 -5.47
N ALA A 16 5.91 -3.07 -6.67
CA ALA A 16 5.19 -4.33 -6.89
C ALA A 16 5.84 -5.52 -6.15
N LEU A 17 7.18 -5.57 -6.12
CA LEU A 17 7.92 -6.58 -5.36
C LEU A 17 7.69 -6.48 -3.85
N LEU A 18 7.52 -5.26 -3.33
CA LEU A 18 7.20 -5.01 -1.92
C LEU A 18 5.73 -5.31 -1.61
N ALA A 19 4.85 -4.89 -2.50
CA ALA A 19 3.40 -5.04 -2.33
C ALA A 19 2.97 -6.52 -2.35
N GLY A 20 3.64 -7.39 -3.10
CA GLY A 20 3.29 -8.80 -3.19
C GLY A 20 3.29 -9.52 -1.83
N PRO A 21 4.42 -9.60 -1.12
CA PRO A 21 4.50 -10.25 0.20
C PRO A 21 3.64 -9.57 1.27
N LEU A 22 3.55 -8.23 1.28
CA LEU A 22 2.70 -7.49 2.23
C LEU A 22 1.22 -7.68 1.92
N GLY A 23 0.84 -7.64 0.65
CA GLY A 23 -0.53 -7.80 0.17
C GLY A 23 -1.13 -9.15 0.55
N ARG A 24 -0.32 -10.20 0.61
CA ARG A 24 -0.74 -11.49 1.13
C ARG A 24 -1.31 -11.37 2.55
N PHE A 25 -0.59 -10.69 3.46
CA PHE A 25 -1.07 -10.48 4.83
C PHE A 25 -2.34 -9.61 4.87
N VAL A 26 -2.41 -8.58 4.03
CA VAL A 26 -3.60 -7.73 3.89
C VAL A 26 -4.82 -8.55 3.48
N VAL A 27 -4.69 -9.39 2.45
CA VAL A 27 -5.79 -10.22 1.93
C VAL A 27 -6.20 -11.30 2.94
N TRP A 28 -5.24 -12.00 3.57
CA TRP A 28 -5.55 -13.06 4.53
C TRP A 28 -6.18 -12.56 5.82
N ARG A 29 -5.77 -11.38 6.27
CA ARG A 29 -6.35 -10.74 7.45
C ARG A 29 -7.64 -9.96 7.15
N LYS A 30 -8.15 -10.00 5.93
CA LYS A 30 -9.36 -9.30 5.48
C LYS A 30 -9.29 -7.78 5.73
N MET A 31 -8.13 -7.18 5.52
CA MET A 31 -7.85 -5.77 5.77
C MET A 31 -7.74 -4.98 4.44
N ALA A 32 -8.63 -5.25 3.47
CA ALA A 32 -8.55 -4.63 2.14
C ALA A 32 -8.64 -3.09 2.21
N TYR A 33 -9.50 -2.53 3.06
CA TYR A 33 -9.63 -1.09 3.26
C TYR A 33 -8.45 -0.43 3.98
N PHE A 34 -7.48 -1.21 4.49
CA PHE A 34 -6.34 -0.64 5.21
C PHE A 34 -5.49 0.29 4.35
N GLY A 35 -5.25 -0.10 3.09
CA GLY A 35 -4.55 0.72 2.11
C GLY A 35 -5.24 2.07 1.89
N ASP A 36 -6.55 2.05 1.66
CA ASP A 36 -7.38 3.24 1.46
C ASP A 36 -7.36 4.17 2.69
N THR A 37 -7.52 3.60 3.88
CA THR A 37 -7.47 4.36 5.14
C THR A 37 -6.14 5.11 5.28
N LEU A 38 -5.04 4.44 5.01
CA LEU A 38 -3.71 5.05 5.09
C LEU A 38 -3.47 6.07 3.98
N SER A 39 -3.98 5.84 2.78
CA SER A 39 -3.92 6.81 1.69
C SER A 39 -4.65 8.11 2.04
N HIS A 40 -5.81 8.03 2.67
CA HIS A 40 -6.52 9.21 3.19
C HIS A 40 -5.79 9.88 4.36
N ALA A 41 -5.12 9.10 5.20
CA ALA A 41 -4.24 9.65 6.24
C ALA A 41 -3.04 10.40 5.65
N CYS A 42 -2.48 9.92 4.52
CA CYS A 42 -1.43 10.64 3.80
C CYS A 42 -1.94 11.99 3.25
N LEU A 43 -3.16 12.04 2.70
CA LEU A 43 -3.77 13.31 2.26
C LEU A 43 -3.95 14.29 3.42
N PHE A 44 -4.40 13.80 4.57
CA PHE A 44 -4.45 14.62 5.79
C PHE A 44 -3.05 15.08 6.22
N GLY A 45 -2.04 14.20 6.10
CA GLY A 45 -0.64 14.55 6.35
C GLY A 45 -0.13 15.68 5.47
N ILE A 46 -0.49 15.68 4.18
CA ILE A 46 -0.16 16.76 3.25
C ILE A 46 -0.81 18.08 3.71
N ALA A 47 -2.09 18.04 4.06
CA ALA A 47 -2.80 19.21 4.55
C ALA A 47 -2.14 19.79 5.82
N LEU A 48 -1.78 18.95 6.77
CA LEU A 48 -1.06 19.35 7.98
C LEU A 48 0.35 19.86 7.68
N GLY A 49 1.07 19.21 6.76
CA GLY A 49 2.41 19.62 6.36
C GLY A 49 2.44 21.05 5.80
N ILE A 50 1.46 21.36 4.96
CA ILE A 50 1.30 22.72 4.42
C ILE A 50 0.92 23.72 5.52
N LEU A 51 -0.04 23.34 6.38
CA LEU A 51 -0.51 24.21 7.48
C LEU A 51 0.62 24.55 8.46
N LEU A 52 1.44 23.55 8.82
CA LEU A 52 2.53 23.69 9.80
C LEU A 52 3.84 24.14 9.16
N GLN A 53 3.90 24.29 7.83
CA GLN A 53 5.11 24.65 7.06
C GLN A 53 6.28 23.71 7.33
N VAL A 54 6.00 22.40 7.48
CA VAL A 54 7.01 21.35 7.64
C VAL A 54 7.18 20.57 6.33
N ASP A 55 8.27 19.78 6.27
CA ASP A 55 8.52 18.91 5.12
C ASP A 55 7.33 17.97 4.87
N LEU A 56 6.82 17.96 3.64
CA LEU A 56 5.62 17.21 3.26
C LEU A 56 5.81 15.71 3.39
N THR A 57 7.01 15.21 3.06
CA THR A 57 7.32 13.78 3.16
C THR A 57 7.28 13.33 4.61
N LEU A 58 7.90 14.13 5.50
CA LEU A 58 7.87 13.86 6.94
C LEU A 58 6.44 13.88 7.50
N ALA A 59 5.65 14.91 7.13
CA ALA A 59 4.25 15.03 7.58
C ALA A 59 3.41 13.83 7.14
N VAL A 60 3.54 13.40 5.89
CA VAL A 60 2.85 12.22 5.34
C VAL A 60 3.23 10.96 6.09
N VAL A 61 4.53 10.70 6.28
CA VAL A 61 5.02 9.50 6.98
C VAL A 61 4.50 9.49 8.43
N VAL A 62 4.61 10.62 9.14
CA VAL A 62 4.14 10.73 10.53
C VAL A 62 2.64 10.49 10.64
N CYS A 63 1.83 11.13 9.79
CA CYS A 63 0.37 10.95 9.81
C CYS A 63 -0.03 9.52 9.45
N CYS A 64 0.62 8.91 8.46
CA CYS A 64 0.35 7.54 8.06
C CYS A 64 0.67 6.54 9.19
N LEU A 65 1.83 6.69 9.82
CA LEU A 65 2.23 5.84 10.96
C LEU A 65 1.37 6.08 12.20
N ALA A 66 1.00 7.33 12.47
CA ALA A 66 0.06 7.68 13.55
C ALA A 66 -1.31 7.03 13.33
N MET A 67 -1.83 7.05 12.10
CA MET A 67 -3.09 6.40 11.75
C MET A 67 -2.99 4.87 11.89
N ALA A 68 -1.90 4.26 11.45
CA ALA A 68 -1.66 2.83 11.64
C ALA A 68 -1.62 2.46 13.12
N MET A 69 -0.96 3.27 13.95
CA MET A 69 -0.91 3.07 15.40
C MET A 69 -2.29 3.26 16.05
N LEU A 70 -3.04 4.28 15.65
CA LEU A 70 -4.40 4.53 16.13
C LEU A 70 -5.31 3.32 15.86
N LEU A 71 -5.21 2.76 14.64
CA LEU A 71 -5.96 1.55 14.30
C LEU A 71 -5.57 0.36 15.18
N VAL A 72 -4.26 0.15 15.44
CA VAL A 72 -3.80 -0.90 16.36
C VAL A 72 -4.42 -0.75 17.73
N ILE A 73 -4.46 0.47 18.27
CA ILE A 73 -5.02 0.77 19.59
C ILE A 73 -6.53 0.50 19.61
N MET A 74 -7.26 0.99 18.59
CA MET A 74 -8.72 0.85 18.53
C MET A 74 -9.14 -0.60 18.28
N SER A 75 -8.39 -1.35 17.49
CA SER A 75 -8.69 -2.77 17.17
C SER A 75 -8.54 -3.72 18.37
N ARG A 76 -7.91 -3.28 19.47
CA ARG A 76 -7.78 -4.10 20.69
C ARG A 76 -9.13 -4.37 21.37
N ASN A 77 -10.08 -3.45 21.28
CA ASN A 77 -11.34 -3.52 22.02
C ASN A 77 -12.40 -4.47 21.43
N GLN A 78 -12.18 -5.02 20.24
CA GLN A 78 -13.04 -5.99 19.52
C GLN A 78 -14.57 -5.69 19.50
N GLN A 79 -14.98 -4.51 19.97
CA GLN A 79 -16.39 -4.09 19.98
C GLN A 79 -16.91 -3.73 18.60
N VAL A 80 -16.00 -3.33 17.70
CA VAL A 80 -16.30 -2.91 16.33
C VAL A 80 -15.45 -3.74 15.37
N ALA A 81 -16.08 -4.21 14.30
CA ALA A 81 -15.35 -4.94 13.26
C ALA A 81 -14.23 -4.09 12.65
N THR A 82 -13.09 -4.71 12.33
CA THR A 82 -11.91 -4.00 11.79
C THR A 82 -12.25 -3.21 10.52
N ASP A 83 -13.07 -3.76 9.62
CA ASP A 83 -13.52 -3.06 8.41
C ASP A 83 -14.32 -1.79 8.71
N THR A 84 -15.15 -1.82 9.76
CA THR A 84 -15.92 -0.64 10.20
C THR A 84 -14.97 0.43 10.76
N LEU A 85 -13.98 0.05 11.56
CA LEU A 85 -12.95 0.97 12.06
C LEU A 85 -12.16 1.60 10.92
N LEU A 86 -11.77 0.79 9.94
CA LEU A 86 -11.06 1.26 8.75
C LEU A 86 -11.89 2.29 7.97
N GLY A 87 -13.17 2.02 7.75
CA GLY A 87 -14.08 2.96 7.09
C GLY A 87 -14.23 4.28 7.86
N ILE A 88 -14.43 4.21 9.17
CA ILE A 88 -14.54 5.40 10.02
C ILE A 88 -13.25 6.23 9.93
N LEU A 89 -12.10 5.62 10.11
CA LEU A 89 -10.81 6.29 10.08
C LEU A 89 -10.49 6.89 8.70
N ALA A 90 -10.81 6.16 7.62
CA ALA A 90 -10.61 6.63 6.25
C ALA A 90 -11.41 7.92 5.98
N HIS A 91 -12.71 7.88 6.23
CA HIS A 91 -13.57 9.05 5.98
C HIS A 91 -13.26 10.21 6.94
N SER A 92 -12.90 9.92 8.19
CA SER A 92 -12.47 10.95 9.14
C SER A 92 -11.19 11.63 8.69
N ALA A 93 -10.18 10.87 8.27
CA ALA A 93 -8.91 11.43 7.78
C ALA A 93 -9.10 12.29 6.53
N LEU A 94 -9.89 11.79 5.57
CA LEU A 94 -10.21 12.55 4.36
C LEU A 94 -10.93 13.85 4.70
N SER A 95 -11.97 13.78 5.54
CA SER A 95 -12.75 14.95 5.93
C SER A 95 -11.91 15.98 6.68
N LEU A 96 -11.07 15.53 7.63
CA LEU A 96 -10.14 16.40 8.34
C LEU A 96 -9.13 17.06 7.39
N GLY A 97 -8.62 16.31 6.41
CA GLY A 97 -7.73 16.84 5.39
C GLY A 97 -8.39 17.95 4.56
N LEU A 98 -9.59 17.69 4.06
CA LEU A 98 -10.34 18.68 3.27
C LEU A 98 -10.72 19.92 4.08
N VAL A 99 -11.18 19.73 5.32
CA VAL A 99 -11.49 20.85 6.23
C VAL A 99 -10.23 21.67 6.52
N THR A 100 -9.10 21.00 6.80
CA THR A 100 -7.82 21.70 7.03
C THR A 100 -7.42 22.53 5.81
N LEU A 101 -7.55 21.99 4.59
CA LEU A 101 -7.24 22.72 3.35
C LEU A 101 -8.21 23.89 3.11
N SER A 102 -9.47 23.79 3.54
CA SER A 102 -10.47 24.87 3.34
C SER A 102 -10.18 26.14 4.16
N PHE A 103 -9.35 26.05 5.19
CA PHE A 103 -8.88 27.23 5.95
C PHE A 103 -7.71 27.97 5.29
N MET A 104 -7.24 27.50 4.13
CA MET A 104 -6.07 28.04 3.44
C MET A 104 -6.50 28.74 2.13
N ASP A 105 -6.69 30.05 2.15
CA ASP A 105 -7.19 30.83 1.01
C ASP A 105 -6.28 30.81 -0.23
N ASN A 106 -4.99 30.50 -0.08
CA ASN A 106 -3.99 30.63 -1.15
C ASN A 106 -3.37 29.28 -1.60
N VAL A 107 -3.84 28.15 -1.09
CA VAL A 107 -3.25 26.84 -1.39
C VAL A 107 -4.15 26.06 -2.34
N ARG A 108 -3.71 25.91 -3.59
CA ARG A 108 -4.32 25.00 -4.56
C ARG A 108 -3.54 23.68 -4.54
N VAL A 109 -3.99 22.73 -3.73
CA VAL A 109 -3.44 21.36 -3.74
C VAL A 109 -4.14 20.60 -4.85
N ASP A 110 -3.37 20.12 -5.81
CA ASP A 110 -3.89 19.18 -6.80
C ASP A 110 -4.02 17.78 -6.18
N LEU A 111 -5.19 17.53 -5.58
CA LEU A 111 -5.52 16.23 -4.97
C LEU A 111 -5.50 15.09 -5.99
N MET A 112 -5.76 15.39 -7.26
CA MET A 112 -5.72 14.39 -8.34
C MET A 112 -4.29 13.90 -8.57
N ALA A 113 -3.29 14.76 -8.47
CA ALA A 113 -1.90 14.37 -8.57
C ALA A 113 -1.49 13.37 -7.47
N TYR A 114 -2.00 13.52 -6.25
CA TYR A 114 -1.74 12.56 -5.16
C TYR A 114 -2.56 11.26 -5.27
N LEU A 115 -3.76 11.31 -5.82
CA LEU A 115 -4.59 10.11 -6.02
C LEU A 115 -4.02 9.22 -7.13
N PHE A 116 -3.64 9.79 -8.25
CA PHE A 116 -3.15 9.03 -9.40
C PHE A 116 -1.63 8.87 -9.40
N GLY A 117 -0.91 9.69 -8.62
CA GLY A 117 0.54 9.74 -8.63
C GLY A 117 1.10 10.25 -9.96
N ASP A 118 2.40 10.47 -9.99
CA ASP A 118 3.13 10.76 -11.22
C ASP A 118 4.34 9.82 -11.32
N LEU A 119 4.08 8.61 -11.79
CA LEU A 119 5.10 7.58 -11.94
C LEU A 119 6.20 8.02 -12.93
N LEU A 120 5.89 8.95 -13.83
CA LEU A 120 6.83 9.42 -14.85
C LEU A 120 7.78 10.53 -14.33
N SER A 121 7.47 11.13 -13.16
CA SER A 121 8.30 12.16 -12.52
C SER A 121 9.36 11.60 -11.55
N VAL A 122 9.48 10.28 -11.41
CA VAL A 122 10.43 9.61 -10.51
C VAL A 122 11.88 9.95 -10.84
N GLN A 123 12.63 10.39 -9.84
CA GLN A 123 14.05 10.69 -9.96
C GLN A 123 14.94 9.53 -9.46
N PRO A 124 16.23 9.48 -9.87
CA PRO A 124 17.16 8.44 -9.40
C PRO A 124 17.30 8.36 -7.88
N VAL A 125 17.20 9.50 -7.18
CA VAL A 125 17.25 9.55 -5.71
C VAL A 125 16.04 8.86 -5.08
N ASP A 126 14.88 8.96 -5.71
CA ASP A 126 13.66 8.31 -5.24
C ASP A 126 13.76 6.78 -5.29
N LEU A 127 14.49 6.25 -6.29
CA LEU A 127 14.76 4.81 -6.37
C LEU A 127 15.58 4.30 -5.19
N LEU A 128 16.52 5.12 -4.66
CA LEU A 128 17.27 4.75 -3.46
C LEU A 128 16.34 4.59 -2.24
N TRP A 129 15.36 5.47 -2.09
CA TRP A 129 14.37 5.37 -1.02
C TRP A 129 13.45 4.15 -1.20
N ILE A 130 12.99 3.88 -2.42
CA ILE A 130 12.13 2.73 -2.73
C ILE A 130 12.88 1.41 -2.47
N TYR A 131 14.08 1.26 -3.04
CA TYR A 131 14.83 0.00 -2.89
C TYR A 131 15.49 -0.13 -1.52
N GLY A 132 16.05 0.94 -0.96
CA GLY A 132 16.68 0.92 0.37
C GLY A 132 15.64 0.71 1.48
N GLY A 133 14.57 1.50 1.49
CA GLY A 133 13.45 1.33 2.41
C GLY A 133 12.74 -0.01 2.19
N GLY A 134 12.56 -0.39 0.93
CA GLY A 134 12.00 -1.67 0.55
C GLY A 134 12.80 -2.87 1.03
N ALA A 135 14.12 -2.84 0.89
CA ALA A 135 14.99 -3.89 1.39
C ALA A 135 14.87 -4.05 2.91
N LEU A 136 14.80 -2.93 3.65
CA LEU A 136 14.58 -2.96 5.11
C LEU A 136 13.22 -3.61 5.45
N VAL A 137 12.15 -3.26 4.74
CA VAL A 137 10.82 -3.83 4.92
C VAL A 137 10.81 -5.32 4.63
N LEU A 138 11.40 -5.76 3.51
CA LEU A 138 11.48 -7.17 3.14
C LEU A 138 12.35 -7.97 4.11
N LEU A 139 13.47 -7.40 4.59
CA LEU A 139 14.33 -8.03 5.58
C LEU A 139 13.58 -8.23 6.91
N THR A 140 12.85 -7.20 7.35
CA THR A 140 12.03 -7.28 8.57
C THR A 140 10.91 -8.31 8.39
N LEU A 141 10.25 -8.31 7.25
CA LEU A 141 9.20 -9.27 6.92
C LEU A 141 9.73 -10.70 6.86
N TRP A 142 10.89 -10.91 6.25
CA TRP A 142 11.55 -12.21 6.20
C TRP A 142 11.95 -12.70 7.59
N ARG A 143 12.49 -11.81 8.43
CA ARG A 143 12.90 -12.15 9.80
C ARG A 143 11.72 -12.52 10.70
N LEU A 144 10.55 -11.91 10.45
CA LEU A 144 9.34 -12.12 11.23
C LEU A 144 8.32 -13.01 10.50
N TRP A 145 8.74 -13.71 9.43
CA TRP A 145 7.84 -14.45 8.55
C TRP A 145 7.00 -15.50 9.29
N ASP A 146 7.66 -16.42 10.02
CA ASP A 146 6.98 -17.50 10.72
C ASP A 146 6.05 -17.01 11.83
N PRO A 147 6.47 -16.10 12.73
CA PRO A 147 5.55 -15.57 13.73
C PRO A 147 4.40 -14.74 13.13
N LEU A 148 4.62 -14.00 12.03
CA LEU A 148 3.55 -13.31 11.32
C LEU A 148 2.58 -14.29 10.67
N LEU A 149 3.08 -15.41 10.15
CA LEU A 149 2.27 -16.46 9.57
C LEU A 149 1.43 -17.14 10.63
N SER A 150 2.03 -17.57 11.75
CA SER A 150 1.32 -18.16 12.89
C SER A 150 0.20 -17.25 13.40
N MET A 151 0.50 -15.95 13.63
CA MET A 151 -0.49 -14.94 14.02
C MET A 151 -1.63 -14.80 12.98
N THR A 152 -1.33 -14.95 11.69
CA THR A 152 -2.32 -14.76 10.62
C THR A 152 -3.27 -15.96 10.50
N ILE A 153 -2.79 -17.17 10.82
CA ILE A 153 -3.58 -18.39 10.80
C ILE A 153 -4.51 -18.45 12.01
N SER A 154 -3.97 -18.28 13.22
CA SER A 154 -4.74 -18.26 14.48
C SER A 154 -4.02 -17.43 15.52
N GLU A 155 -4.62 -16.30 15.91
CA GLU A 155 -4.07 -15.44 16.96
C GLU A 155 -4.06 -16.13 18.33
N GLU A 156 -5.06 -16.95 18.61
CA GLU A 156 -5.17 -17.69 19.88
C GLU A 156 -4.06 -18.72 20.01
N LEU A 157 -3.84 -19.53 18.95
CA LEU A 157 -2.79 -20.53 18.94
C LEU A 157 -1.40 -19.90 19.03
N ALA A 158 -1.16 -18.83 18.26
CA ALA A 158 0.09 -18.08 18.30
C ALA A 158 0.40 -17.54 19.71
N ARG A 159 -0.62 -17.06 20.45
CA ARG A 159 -0.45 -16.63 21.86
C ARG A 159 -0.06 -17.78 22.77
N VAL A 160 -0.64 -18.96 22.59
CA VAL A 160 -0.28 -20.16 23.37
C VAL A 160 1.17 -20.60 23.09
N GLU A 161 1.64 -20.44 21.84
CA GLU A 161 3.03 -20.68 21.42
C GLU A 161 4.02 -19.60 21.93
N GLY A 162 3.55 -18.59 22.67
CA GLY A 162 4.38 -17.52 23.23
C GLY A 162 4.66 -16.37 22.27
N VAL A 163 3.98 -16.32 21.11
CA VAL A 163 4.13 -15.23 20.13
C VAL A 163 3.48 -13.97 20.65
N ARG A 164 4.18 -12.85 20.59
CA ARG A 164 3.67 -11.51 20.99
C ARG A 164 2.79 -10.93 19.89
N VAL A 165 1.56 -11.46 19.77
CA VAL A 165 0.60 -11.11 18.69
C VAL A 165 0.39 -9.60 18.55
N ASP A 166 0.24 -8.86 19.67
CA ASP A 166 -0.03 -7.42 19.62
C ASP A 166 1.17 -6.62 19.07
N VAL A 167 2.39 -7.04 19.38
CA VAL A 167 3.61 -6.42 18.82
C VAL A 167 3.72 -6.71 17.32
N LEU A 168 3.49 -7.95 16.91
CA LEU A 168 3.57 -8.35 15.50
C LEU A 168 2.50 -7.67 14.65
N ARG A 169 1.28 -7.53 15.20
CA ARG A 169 0.21 -6.75 14.57
C ARG A 169 0.63 -5.31 14.34
N CYS A 170 1.19 -4.68 15.38
CA CYS A 170 1.71 -3.32 15.30
C CYS A 170 2.81 -3.21 14.24
N VAL A 171 3.80 -4.10 14.27
CA VAL A 171 4.91 -4.11 13.29
C VAL A 171 4.38 -4.28 11.88
N LEU A 172 3.48 -5.23 11.62
CA LEU A 172 2.90 -5.44 10.28
C LEU A 172 2.17 -4.20 9.78
N MET A 173 1.32 -3.58 10.62
CA MET A 173 0.59 -2.37 10.24
C MET A 173 1.52 -1.19 9.97
N LEU A 174 2.58 -1.04 10.76
CA LEU A 174 3.59 0.01 10.54
C LEU A 174 4.42 -0.24 9.28
N LEU A 175 4.76 -1.49 8.95
CA LEU A 175 5.46 -1.83 7.71
C LEU A 175 4.63 -1.51 6.48
N ILE A 176 3.34 -1.89 6.49
CA ILE A 176 2.42 -1.57 5.39
C ILE A 176 2.24 -0.04 5.31
N GLY A 177 2.06 0.64 6.44
CA GLY A 177 1.93 2.10 6.51
C GLY A 177 3.14 2.82 5.94
N LEU A 178 4.34 2.37 6.28
CA LEU A 178 5.58 2.93 5.75
C LEU A 178 5.68 2.77 4.23
N VAL A 179 5.36 1.58 3.71
CA VAL A 179 5.38 1.33 2.26
C VAL A 179 4.36 2.22 1.55
N ILE A 180 3.14 2.35 2.08
CA ILE A 180 2.12 3.22 1.49
C ILE A 180 2.57 4.69 1.52
N ALA A 181 3.08 5.18 2.67
CA ALA A 181 3.51 6.57 2.81
C ALA A 181 4.64 6.94 1.82
N VAL A 182 5.61 6.04 1.63
CA VAL A 182 6.70 6.26 0.67
C VAL A 182 6.23 6.12 -0.77
N ALA A 183 5.44 5.07 -1.07
CA ALA A 183 5.01 4.79 -2.43
C ALA A 183 3.98 5.81 -2.95
N MET A 184 3.14 6.36 -2.08
CA MET A 184 2.07 7.29 -2.45
C MET A 184 2.59 8.51 -3.22
N LYS A 185 3.76 9.01 -2.86
CA LYS A 185 4.40 10.18 -3.52
C LYS A 185 4.65 9.91 -5.01
N PHE A 186 5.00 8.68 -5.38
CA PHE A 186 5.45 8.31 -6.73
C PHE A 186 4.35 7.64 -7.55
N VAL A 187 3.63 6.73 -6.92
CA VAL A 187 2.69 5.84 -7.60
C VAL A 187 1.24 6.28 -7.38
N GLY A 188 1.02 7.12 -6.37
CA GLY A 188 -0.31 7.56 -5.98
C GLY A 188 -1.07 6.54 -5.14
N ALA A 189 -2.13 7.05 -4.49
CA ALA A 189 -2.98 6.26 -3.60
C ALA A 189 -3.63 5.08 -4.30
N LEU A 190 -4.18 5.30 -5.49
CA LEU A 190 -4.92 4.31 -6.26
C LEU A 190 -4.07 3.09 -6.63
N ILE A 191 -2.83 3.32 -7.08
CA ILE A 191 -1.97 2.23 -7.54
C ILE A 191 -1.43 1.43 -6.36
N ILE A 192 -0.95 2.08 -5.29
CA ILE A 192 -0.38 1.35 -4.16
C ILE A 192 -1.41 0.47 -3.47
N THR A 193 -2.64 0.96 -3.29
CA THR A 193 -3.72 0.16 -2.70
C THR A 193 -4.13 -1.01 -3.59
N SER A 194 -4.23 -0.78 -4.91
CA SER A 194 -4.56 -1.83 -5.86
C SER A 194 -3.45 -2.89 -5.98
N LEU A 195 -2.17 -2.50 -6.00
CA LEU A 195 -1.04 -3.44 -6.03
C LEU A 195 -0.91 -4.28 -4.75
N LEU A 196 -1.35 -3.78 -3.60
CA LEU A 196 -1.42 -4.55 -2.37
C LEU A 196 -2.53 -5.62 -2.40
N ILE A 197 -3.65 -5.33 -3.04
CA ILE A 197 -4.85 -6.18 -2.95
C ILE A 197 -4.98 -7.10 -4.16
N ILE A 198 -5.01 -6.54 -5.39
CA ILE A 198 -5.42 -7.28 -6.60
C ILE A 198 -4.43 -8.40 -6.95
N PRO A 199 -3.10 -8.17 -6.99
CA PRO A 199 -2.14 -9.23 -7.28
C PRO A 199 -2.16 -10.35 -6.23
N ALA A 200 -2.29 -9.99 -4.94
CA ALA A 200 -2.37 -10.97 -3.86
C ALA A 200 -3.66 -11.81 -3.93
N ALA A 201 -4.80 -11.18 -4.21
CA ALA A 201 -6.07 -11.87 -4.41
C ALA A 201 -6.04 -12.81 -5.62
N THR A 202 -5.38 -12.38 -6.71
CA THR A 202 -5.16 -13.21 -7.90
C THR A 202 -4.25 -14.39 -7.60
N ALA A 203 -3.12 -14.14 -6.93
CA ALA A 203 -2.13 -15.16 -6.57
C ALA A 203 -2.72 -16.26 -5.67
N ARG A 204 -3.68 -15.92 -4.81
CA ARG A 204 -4.35 -16.87 -3.92
C ARG A 204 -4.95 -18.07 -4.67
N ARG A 205 -5.39 -17.89 -5.92
CA ARG A 205 -5.98 -18.99 -6.73
C ARG A 205 -4.94 -19.94 -7.32
N PHE A 206 -3.69 -19.52 -7.39
CA PHE A 206 -2.61 -20.28 -8.01
C PHE A 206 -1.65 -20.87 -6.97
N SER A 207 -1.75 -20.43 -5.71
CA SER A 207 -0.82 -20.80 -4.64
C SER A 207 -1.40 -21.87 -3.73
N GLN A 208 -0.55 -22.81 -3.33
CA GLN A 208 -0.84 -23.83 -2.33
C GLN A 208 -0.19 -23.49 -0.98
N THR A 209 0.91 -22.76 -0.99
CA THR A 209 1.62 -22.32 0.21
C THR A 209 1.62 -20.78 0.34
N PRO A 210 1.81 -20.28 1.56
CA PRO A 210 1.92 -18.85 1.81
C PRO A 210 3.06 -18.17 1.03
N GLU A 211 4.20 -18.85 0.88
CA GLU A 211 5.39 -18.37 0.18
C GLU A 211 5.13 -18.26 -1.31
N GLN A 212 4.47 -19.28 -1.89
CA GLN A 212 4.04 -19.26 -3.29
C GLN A 212 3.09 -18.09 -3.55
N MET A 213 2.15 -17.82 -2.62
CA MET A 213 1.23 -16.70 -2.74
C MET A 213 1.98 -15.36 -2.76
N ALA A 214 2.98 -15.17 -1.90
CA ALA A 214 3.80 -13.96 -1.88
C ALA A 214 4.60 -13.80 -3.19
N GLY A 215 5.22 -14.87 -3.69
CA GLY A 215 5.97 -14.87 -4.95
C GLY A 215 5.08 -14.61 -6.17
N PHE A 216 3.94 -15.30 -6.28
CA PHE A 216 2.99 -15.06 -7.38
C PHE A 216 2.36 -13.67 -7.31
N ALA A 217 2.08 -13.15 -6.12
CA ALA A 217 1.57 -11.78 -5.98
C ALA A 217 2.59 -10.76 -6.47
N ALA A 218 3.86 -10.91 -6.13
CA ALA A 218 4.93 -10.05 -6.63
C ALA A 218 5.06 -10.15 -8.16
N LEU A 219 5.04 -11.36 -8.71
CA LEU A 219 5.11 -11.58 -10.16
C LEU A 219 3.93 -10.94 -10.91
N ILE A 220 2.70 -11.17 -10.43
CA ILE A 220 1.48 -10.61 -11.03
C ILE A 220 1.51 -9.09 -10.91
N GLY A 221 1.96 -8.53 -9.79
CA GLY A 221 2.14 -7.09 -9.62
C GLY A 221 3.15 -6.51 -10.63
N CYS A 222 4.28 -7.17 -10.82
CA CYS A 222 5.27 -6.76 -11.82
C CYS A 222 4.70 -6.83 -13.25
N LEU A 223 3.96 -7.87 -13.59
CA LEU A 223 3.30 -8.00 -14.90
C LEU A 223 2.23 -6.91 -15.10
N ALA A 224 1.49 -6.56 -14.05
CA ALA A 224 0.51 -5.48 -14.10
C ALA A 224 1.18 -4.10 -14.34
N VAL A 225 2.33 -3.84 -13.71
CA VAL A 225 3.12 -2.62 -13.94
C VAL A 225 3.65 -2.59 -15.37
N LEU A 226 4.24 -3.68 -15.86
CA LEU A 226 4.74 -3.78 -17.23
C LEU A 226 3.61 -3.55 -18.24
N GLY A 227 2.50 -4.27 -18.11
CA GLY A 227 1.34 -4.15 -18.98
C GLY A 227 0.70 -2.76 -18.92
N GLY A 228 0.55 -2.20 -17.72
CA GLY A 228 -0.04 -0.86 -17.51
C GLY A 228 0.80 0.26 -18.11
N LEU A 229 2.13 0.24 -17.90
CA LEU A 229 3.03 1.23 -18.50
C LEU A 229 3.10 1.07 -20.02
N SER A 230 3.06 -0.17 -20.54
CA SER A 230 2.98 -0.40 -22.00
C SER A 230 1.68 0.15 -22.57
N LEU A 231 0.54 -0.10 -21.91
CA LEU A 231 -0.76 0.44 -22.34
C LEU A 231 -0.76 1.97 -22.32
N SER A 232 -0.21 2.55 -21.25
CA SER A 232 -0.05 4.02 -21.12
C SER A 232 0.78 4.60 -22.26
N TRP A 233 1.89 3.95 -22.61
CA TRP A 233 2.79 4.41 -23.66
C TRP A 233 2.18 4.36 -25.06
N TYR A 234 1.44 3.27 -25.38
CA TYR A 234 0.87 3.10 -26.74
C TYR A 234 -0.47 3.81 -26.95
N GLN A 235 -1.22 4.05 -25.87
CA GLN A 235 -2.58 4.58 -25.95
C GLN A 235 -2.74 5.97 -25.32
N ASP A 236 -1.63 6.61 -24.89
CA ASP A 236 -1.62 7.90 -24.19
C ASP A 236 -2.60 7.96 -22.99
N THR A 237 -2.72 6.84 -22.26
CA THR A 237 -3.59 6.74 -21.09
C THR A 237 -2.83 7.05 -19.80
N PRO A 238 -3.50 7.52 -18.72
CA PRO A 238 -2.84 7.76 -17.43
C PRO A 238 -2.19 6.48 -16.90
N ALA A 239 -0.89 6.55 -16.54
CA ALA A 239 -0.10 5.38 -16.14
C ALA A 239 -0.70 4.63 -14.96
N GLY A 240 -1.17 5.38 -13.94
CA GLY A 240 -1.79 4.82 -12.74
C GLY A 240 -2.99 3.93 -12.99
N PRO A 241 -4.06 4.47 -13.53
CA PRO A 241 -5.25 3.70 -13.89
C PRO A 241 -4.96 2.54 -14.83
N SER A 242 -4.01 2.68 -15.77
CA SER A 242 -3.64 1.62 -16.71
C SER A 242 -3.05 0.39 -16.00
N VAL A 243 -2.22 0.59 -14.97
CA VAL A 243 -1.69 -0.49 -14.12
C VAL A 243 -2.82 -1.21 -13.39
N VAL A 244 -3.78 -0.46 -12.84
CA VAL A 244 -4.93 -1.03 -12.12
C VAL A 244 -5.81 -1.85 -13.08
N VAL A 245 -6.07 -1.35 -14.29
CA VAL A 245 -6.84 -2.07 -15.31
C VAL A 245 -6.15 -3.37 -15.71
N CYS A 246 -4.83 -3.36 -15.91
CA CYS A 246 -4.06 -4.58 -16.18
C CYS A 246 -4.14 -5.58 -15.03
N ALA A 247 -3.95 -5.13 -13.79
CA ALA A 247 -4.07 -5.99 -12.61
C ALA A 247 -5.47 -6.60 -12.49
N THR A 248 -6.52 -5.78 -12.67
CA THR A 248 -7.92 -6.21 -12.62
C THR A 248 -8.25 -7.21 -13.73
N SER A 249 -7.74 -7.00 -14.93
CA SER A 249 -7.92 -7.94 -16.05
C SER A 249 -7.31 -9.31 -15.73
N MET A 250 -6.11 -9.35 -15.14
CA MET A 250 -5.48 -10.59 -14.70
C MET A 250 -6.29 -11.26 -13.58
N PHE A 251 -6.87 -10.49 -12.66
CA PHE A 251 -7.76 -11.01 -11.62
C PHE A 251 -9.01 -11.64 -12.23
N ILE A 252 -9.69 -10.96 -13.14
CA ILE A 252 -10.89 -11.46 -13.82
C ILE A 252 -10.56 -12.76 -14.59
N LEU A 253 -9.47 -12.77 -15.36
CA LEU A 253 -9.03 -13.98 -16.07
C LEU A 253 -8.74 -15.14 -15.12
N SER A 254 -8.20 -14.87 -13.93
CA SER A 254 -7.97 -15.89 -12.92
C SER A 254 -9.27 -16.55 -12.43
N GLN A 255 -10.42 -15.86 -12.51
CA GLN A 255 -11.71 -16.40 -12.06
C GLN A 255 -12.21 -17.54 -12.95
N PHE A 256 -11.80 -17.57 -14.22
CA PHE A 256 -12.18 -18.64 -15.17
C PHE A 256 -11.37 -19.94 -14.97
N LYS A 257 -10.30 -19.91 -14.18
CA LYS A 257 -9.62 -21.14 -13.79
C LYS A 257 -10.53 -21.92 -12.84
N LYS A 258 -11.01 -23.09 -13.27
CA LYS A 258 -11.70 -24.05 -12.40
C LYS A 258 -10.75 -24.44 -11.25
N ALA A 259 -11.26 -24.38 -10.03
CA ALA A 259 -10.53 -24.80 -8.82
C ALA A 259 -10.21 -26.29 -8.86
#